data_091fbe0a75e1e129c674df798a5e199e
#
_entry.id   091fbe0a75e1e129c674df798a5e199e
#
_cell.length_a   1.000
_cell.length_b   1.000
_cell.length_c   1.000
_cell.angle_alpha   90.00
_cell.angle_beta   90.00
_cell.angle_gamma   90.00
#
_symmetry.space_group_name_H-M   'P 1'
#
loop_
_entity.id
_entity.type
_entity.pdbx_description
1 polymer ?
#
loop_
_entity_poly.entity_id
_entity_poly.type
_entity_poly.pdbx_seq_one_letter_code
_entity_poly.pdbx_strand_id
1 'polypeptide(L)'
;MLNILLCAVLIAAAAVFCESEEVGPASGECAAGEWKCSEDAYVLYRCEDGAWTGVECMRGEGRLCENNACVDPWRYGSPLWRVPESDGHYTAESLSGKAAYYEDIAARLHVNPGLKYMTTVYLPCRQVECGPGETAPCLDCTEPEVPEETATWADVERFEHHDNDGLFSALYLTAEAFRYGATRDPQALEMIRLLLAGEVDRMSVTGVPGLFTRSYIPPGVNGVQCPDDPNQYIHDVVEGHNQYVLIGDDGCARIYDGAKKEWKTTDHCVPEKYAGWCWVDNVSKDEYAGHMLALGAVSKLVDDPQSQAIAEDLISKVAKHLIKNKMEVVDWDGRVTSYGRIHAATLDDYTGLNAGMALDFIKIAAEVTGDPKIARWYDDCLLQKHGKKRCLGNILESPKPYTRHLPHNGIFVGENGCMMNYDNNSMHVLSMHNLIWFEHDPDLREVYQKSLDEDMFRAGGEPRALAFQNNAFYDFVFAAQKRLGPGSDGPAFDTVSNGIAMLKRFPPRYHYEEIRTAPEDIVNYCEDRFGQPTAEFAHAPDQRCPDNVMLWTDPYRYDSCRKNRRIVLAPTDYLLPYWMGRYYGFISPDM
;
A
#
# COMPACT_ATOMS: atom_id res chain seq x y z
N MET A 1 -18.43 2.68 -54.75
CA MET A 1 -19.75 2.15 -54.34
C MET A 1 -19.63 0.92 -53.44
N LEU A 2 -18.63 0.06 -53.59
CA LEU A 2 -18.46 -1.16 -52.74
C LEU A 2 -18.02 -0.83 -51.29
N ASN A 3 -17.21 0.21 -51.08
CA ASN A 3 -16.74 0.61 -49.74
C ASN A 3 -17.79 1.32 -48.88
N ILE A 4 -18.83 1.90 -49.51
CA ILE A 4 -19.93 2.57 -48.79
C ILE A 4 -20.93 1.51 -48.26
N LEU A 5 -21.07 0.38 -48.94
CA LEU A 5 -21.95 -0.70 -48.50
C LEU A 5 -21.32 -1.49 -47.31
N LEU A 6 -19.98 -1.60 -47.27
CA LEU A 6 -19.30 -2.26 -46.15
C LEU A 6 -19.34 -1.45 -44.84
N CYS A 7 -19.22 -0.11 -44.94
CA CYS A 7 -19.38 0.78 -43.79
C CYS A 7 -20.81 0.80 -43.25
N ALA A 8 -21.82 0.73 -44.12
CA ALA A 8 -23.23 0.68 -43.70
C ALA A 8 -23.59 -0.62 -42.98
N VAL A 9 -22.98 -1.75 -43.38
CA VAL A 9 -23.19 -3.05 -42.73
C VAL A 9 -22.45 -3.13 -41.36
N LEU A 10 -21.27 -2.49 -41.23
CA LEU A 10 -20.55 -2.40 -39.95
C LEU A 10 -21.23 -1.45 -38.96
N ILE A 11 -21.83 -0.36 -39.43
CA ILE A 11 -22.60 0.56 -38.60
C ILE A 11 -23.92 -0.08 -38.13
N ALA A 12 -24.58 -0.88 -38.95
CA ALA A 12 -25.78 -1.61 -38.57
C ALA A 12 -25.46 -2.75 -37.55
N ALA A 13 -24.30 -3.42 -37.67
CA ALA A 13 -23.85 -4.42 -36.70
C ALA A 13 -23.42 -3.78 -35.36
N ALA A 14 -22.82 -2.57 -35.38
CA ALA A 14 -22.47 -1.84 -34.16
C ALA A 14 -23.72 -1.23 -33.47
N ALA A 15 -24.75 -0.84 -34.25
CA ALA A 15 -26.01 -0.36 -33.68
C ALA A 15 -26.85 -1.46 -33.02
N VAL A 16 -26.69 -2.72 -33.46
CA VAL A 16 -27.36 -3.88 -32.81
C VAL A 16 -26.70 -4.28 -31.48
N PHE A 17 -25.44 -3.89 -31.26
CA PHE A 17 -24.77 -4.08 -29.95
C PHE A 17 -24.95 -2.90 -28.97
N CYS A 18 -25.62 -1.82 -29.37
CA CYS A 18 -25.98 -0.67 -28.53
C CYS A 18 -27.49 -0.59 -28.22
N GLU A 19 -28.30 -1.52 -28.68
CA GLU A 19 -29.62 -1.69 -28.09
C GLU A 19 -29.43 -2.28 -26.70
N SER A 20 -29.78 -1.51 -25.67
CA SER A 20 -30.06 -2.05 -24.36
C SER A 20 -30.93 -3.28 -24.58
N GLU A 21 -30.45 -4.49 -24.28
CA GLU A 21 -31.30 -5.67 -24.23
C GLU A 21 -32.48 -5.28 -23.34
N GLU A 22 -33.65 -5.07 -23.95
CA GLU A 22 -34.88 -4.98 -23.17
C GLU A 22 -34.95 -6.26 -22.37
N VAL A 23 -34.83 -6.13 -21.06
CA VAL A 23 -34.94 -7.26 -20.16
C VAL A 23 -36.31 -7.88 -20.43
N GLY A 24 -36.31 -9.02 -21.09
CA GLY A 24 -37.53 -9.72 -21.44
C GLY A 24 -38.38 -10.00 -20.21
N PRO A 25 -39.70 -9.97 -20.30
CA PRO A 25 -40.57 -10.23 -19.15
C PRO A 25 -40.26 -11.64 -18.59
N ALA A 26 -40.16 -11.75 -17.26
CA ALA A 26 -40.07 -13.07 -16.64
C ALA A 26 -41.34 -13.85 -16.94
N SER A 27 -41.22 -15.15 -17.23
CA SER A 27 -42.38 -16.00 -17.49
C SER A 27 -43.15 -16.31 -16.21
N GLY A 28 -44.47 -16.34 -16.30
CA GLY A 28 -45.40 -16.78 -15.25
C GLY A 28 -46.34 -15.68 -14.76
N GLU A 29 -47.48 -16.10 -14.24
CA GLU A 29 -48.44 -15.21 -13.53
C GLU A 29 -47.82 -14.75 -12.21
N CYS A 30 -48.11 -13.52 -11.79
CA CYS A 30 -47.64 -12.94 -10.55
C CYS A 30 -48.73 -12.18 -9.83
N ALA A 31 -48.63 -12.04 -8.50
CA ALA A 31 -49.53 -11.23 -7.73
C ALA A 31 -48.99 -9.78 -7.58
N ALA A 32 -49.86 -8.80 -7.66
CA ALA A 32 -49.48 -7.39 -7.57
C ALA A 32 -48.65 -7.11 -6.31
N GLY A 33 -47.47 -6.53 -6.50
CA GLY A 33 -46.52 -6.24 -5.42
C GLY A 33 -45.52 -7.33 -5.10
N GLU A 34 -45.54 -8.47 -5.79
CA GLU A 34 -44.47 -9.48 -5.69
C GLU A 34 -43.19 -8.99 -6.37
N TRP A 35 -42.06 -9.46 -5.83
CA TRP A 35 -40.71 -9.18 -6.35
C TRP A 35 -39.96 -10.49 -6.49
N LYS A 36 -39.12 -10.61 -7.51
CA LYS A 36 -38.18 -11.72 -7.65
C LYS A 36 -36.92 -11.30 -8.38
N CYS A 37 -35.84 -11.99 -8.10
CA CYS A 37 -34.59 -11.85 -8.85
C CYS A 37 -34.57 -12.75 -10.09
N SER A 38 -33.87 -12.32 -11.14
CA SER A 38 -33.50 -13.17 -12.28
C SER A 38 -32.55 -14.30 -11.83
N GLU A 39 -32.44 -15.34 -12.64
CA GLU A 39 -31.53 -16.47 -12.36
C GLU A 39 -30.04 -16.03 -12.36
N ASP A 40 -29.69 -15.02 -13.15
CA ASP A 40 -28.34 -14.46 -13.20
C ASP A 40 -28.08 -13.38 -12.13
N ALA A 41 -29.07 -13.11 -11.30
CA ALA A 41 -29.04 -12.15 -10.21
C ALA A 41 -28.77 -10.66 -10.60
N TYR A 42 -28.96 -10.30 -11.87
CA TYR A 42 -28.76 -8.91 -12.31
C TYR A 42 -30.05 -8.11 -12.50
N VAL A 43 -31.19 -8.76 -12.52
CA VAL A 43 -32.47 -8.11 -12.74
C VAL A 43 -33.40 -8.33 -11.57
N LEU A 44 -34.00 -7.25 -11.08
CA LEU A 44 -35.09 -7.27 -10.11
C LEU A 44 -36.41 -7.15 -10.87
N TYR A 45 -37.23 -8.18 -10.83
CA TYR A 45 -38.59 -8.17 -11.38
C TYR A 45 -39.61 -7.74 -10.34
N ARG A 46 -40.51 -6.86 -10.71
CA ARG A 46 -41.66 -6.45 -9.96
C ARG A 46 -42.93 -6.89 -10.70
N CYS A 47 -43.90 -7.37 -9.97
CA CYS A 47 -45.20 -7.67 -10.55
C CYS A 47 -46.07 -6.41 -10.62
N GLU A 48 -46.38 -5.99 -11.84
CA GLU A 48 -47.27 -4.88 -12.15
C GLU A 48 -48.42 -5.39 -13.03
N ASP A 49 -49.67 -5.23 -12.60
CA ASP A 49 -50.87 -5.65 -13.33
C ASP A 49 -50.85 -7.13 -13.81
N GLY A 50 -50.26 -8.01 -13.01
CA GLY A 50 -50.16 -9.45 -13.33
C GLY A 50 -49.04 -9.82 -14.30
N ALA A 51 -48.17 -8.87 -14.65
CA ALA A 51 -46.99 -9.08 -15.49
C ALA A 51 -45.71 -8.69 -14.75
N TRP A 52 -44.62 -9.42 -15.03
CA TRP A 52 -43.31 -9.11 -14.48
C TRP A 52 -42.63 -8.01 -15.27
N THR A 53 -42.31 -6.88 -14.63
CA THR A 53 -41.52 -5.78 -15.17
C THR A 53 -40.13 -5.85 -14.55
N GLY A 54 -39.09 -5.97 -15.38
CA GLY A 54 -37.70 -6.07 -14.93
C GLY A 54 -37.01 -4.71 -14.81
N VAL A 55 -36.23 -4.54 -13.76
CA VAL A 55 -35.31 -3.41 -13.57
C VAL A 55 -33.91 -3.96 -13.40
N GLU A 56 -33.00 -3.55 -14.27
CA GLU A 56 -31.59 -3.96 -14.14
C GLU A 56 -30.98 -3.35 -12.86
N CYS A 57 -30.29 -4.18 -12.05
CA CYS A 57 -29.65 -3.77 -10.83
C CYS A 57 -28.29 -3.09 -11.08
N MET A 58 -28.17 -2.30 -12.17
CA MET A 58 -26.96 -1.52 -12.50
C MET A 58 -25.68 -2.38 -12.55
N ARG A 59 -25.68 -3.37 -13.43
CA ARG A 59 -24.57 -4.32 -13.65
C ARG A 59 -23.20 -3.61 -13.72
N GLY A 60 -23.11 -2.44 -14.34
CA GLY A 60 -21.87 -1.63 -14.43
C GLY A 60 -21.40 -1.04 -13.08
N GLU A 61 -22.26 -0.99 -12.07
CA GLU A 61 -21.93 -0.54 -10.72
C GLU A 61 -21.71 -1.72 -9.74
N GLY A 62 -21.76 -2.95 -10.21
CA GLY A 62 -21.59 -4.15 -9.40
C GLY A 62 -22.76 -4.47 -8.47
N ARG A 63 -23.94 -3.89 -8.73
CA ARG A 63 -25.15 -4.23 -7.96
C ARG A 63 -25.80 -5.48 -8.49
N LEU A 64 -26.35 -6.27 -7.59
CA LEU A 64 -27.03 -7.53 -7.88
C LEU A 64 -28.39 -7.59 -7.23
N CYS A 65 -29.27 -8.43 -7.77
CA CYS A 65 -30.56 -8.70 -7.17
C CYS A 65 -30.45 -9.84 -6.16
N GLU A 66 -30.74 -9.57 -4.92
CA GLU A 66 -30.73 -10.52 -3.83
C GLU A 66 -31.90 -10.26 -2.87
N ASN A 67 -32.57 -11.31 -2.41
CA ASN A 67 -33.72 -11.20 -1.50
C ASN A 67 -34.75 -10.18 -1.98
N ASN A 68 -35.01 -10.16 -3.31
CA ASN A 68 -35.97 -9.28 -3.97
C ASN A 68 -35.63 -7.77 -3.82
N ALA A 69 -34.36 -7.43 -3.80
CA ALA A 69 -33.85 -6.07 -3.80
C ALA A 69 -32.53 -5.98 -4.58
N CYS A 70 -32.27 -4.83 -5.21
CA CYS A 70 -30.94 -4.56 -5.76
C CYS A 70 -29.97 -4.24 -4.61
N VAL A 71 -28.98 -5.10 -4.39
CA VAL A 71 -28.01 -5.00 -3.31
C VAL A 71 -26.60 -4.86 -3.86
N ASP A 72 -25.73 -4.30 -3.07
CA ASP A 72 -24.30 -4.32 -3.30
C ASP A 72 -23.81 -5.77 -3.11
N PRO A 73 -23.17 -6.42 -4.11
CA PRO A 73 -22.71 -7.80 -4.00
C PRO A 73 -21.67 -8.01 -2.90
N TRP A 74 -21.07 -6.94 -2.44
CA TRP A 74 -20.08 -6.95 -1.38
C TRP A 74 -20.66 -6.94 0.03
N ARG A 75 -21.98 -6.84 0.16
CA ARG A 75 -22.61 -6.91 1.47
C ARG A 75 -22.56 -8.31 2.05
N TYR A 76 -22.25 -8.39 3.32
CA TYR A 76 -22.32 -9.62 4.09
C TYR A 76 -23.69 -10.31 3.94
N GLY A 77 -23.65 -11.62 3.74
CA GLY A 77 -24.85 -12.42 3.52
C GLY A 77 -25.30 -12.52 2.06
N SER A 78 -24.66 -11.81 1.12
CA SER A 78 -24.88 -12.04 -0.30
C SER A 78 -24.49 -13.47 -0.69
N PRO A 79 -25.33 -14.21 -1.44
CA PRO A 79 -24.98 -15.56 -1.89
C PRO A 79 -23.78 -15.58 -2.84
N LEU A 80 -23.43 -14.44 -3.43
CA LEU A 80 -22.27 -14.30 -4.30
C LEU A 80 -20.98 -14.05 -3.51
N TRP A 81 -21.11 -13.65 -2.25
CA TRP A 81 -19.99 -13.38 -1.39
C TRP A 81 -19.67 -14.60 -0.52
N ARG A 82 -19.01 -15.53 -1.11
CA ARG A 82 -18.59 -16.76 -0.45
C ARG A 82 -17.13 -16.67 -0.08
N VAL A 83 -16.87 -16.72 1.21
CA VAL A 83 -15.52 -17.00 1.69
C VAL A 83 -15.24 -18.46 1.37
N PRO A 84 -14.11 -18.81 0.75
CA PRO A 84 -13.74 -20.21 0.51
C PRO A 84 -13.85 -21.05 1.78
N GLU A 85 -14.30 -22.27 1.67
CA GLU A 85 -14.36 -23.19 2.81
C GLU A 85 -12.98 -23.31 3.44
N SER A 86 -12.93 -23.43 4.76
CA SER A 86 -11.70 -23.62 5.50
C SER A 86 -11.04 -24.93 5.07
N ASP A 87 -9.79 -24.86 4.67
CA ASP A 87 -8.92 -26.00 4.43
C ASP A 87 -8.22 -26.51 5.70
N GLY A 88 -8.62 -25.98 6.87
CA GLY A 88 -8.03 -26.26 8.19
C GLY A 88 -6.93 -25.31 8.61
N HIS A 89 -6.51 -24.38 7.73
CA HIS A 89 -5.50 -23.35 8.05
C HIS A 89 -6.11 -22.05 8.59
N TYR A 90 -7.44 -21.86 8.50
CA TYR A 90 -8.08 -20.67 9.00
C TYR A 90 -8.08 -20.60 10.53
N THR A 91 -7.83 -19.40 11.06
CA THR A 91 -7.94 -19.17 12.50
C THR A 91 -9.40 -19.24 12.95
N ALA A 92 -9.63 -19.66 14.21
CA ALA A 92 -10.98 -19.67 14.80
C ALA A 92 -11.49 -18.26 15.12
N GLU A 93 -10.63 -17.25 15.16
CA GLU A 93 -10.98 -15.87 15.46
C GLU A 93 -11.66 -15.21 14.26
N SER A 94 -12.69 -14.39 14.54
CA SER A 94 -13.31 -13.55 13.52
C SER A 94 -12.33 -12.52 12.99
N LEU A 95 -12.54 -12.03 11.75
CA LEU A 95 -11.72 -10.96 11.18
C LEU A 95 -11.80 -9.69 12.03
N SER A 96 -12.99 -9.34 12.51
CA SER A 96 -13.20 -8.17 13.37
C SER A 96 -12.51 -8.32 14.74
N GLY A 97 -12.53 -9.51 15.33
CA GLY A 97 -11.83 -9.79 16.60
C GLY A 97 -10.33 -9.68 16.45
N LYS A 98 -9.78 -10.22 15.36
CA LYS A 98 -8.36 -10.10 15.01
C LYS A 98 -7.96 -8.64 14.75
N ALA A 99 -8.79 -7.87 14.04
CA ALA A 99 -8.55 -6.44 13.82
C ALA A 99 -8.54 -5.66 15.15
N ALA A 100 -9.51 -5.91 16.03
CA ALA A 100 -9.56 -5.25 17.33
C ALA A 100 -8.32 -5.55 18.19
N TYR A 101 -7.82 -6.78 18.16
CA TYR A 101 -6.58 -7.14 18.82
C TYR A 101 -5.38 -6.39 18.23
N TYR A 102 -5.26 -6.36 16.91
CA TYR A 102 -4.15 -5.70 16.25
C TYR A 102 -4.17 -4.17 16.40
N GLU A 103 -5.36 -3.56 16.45
CA GLU A 103 -5.48 -2.12 16.77
C GLU A 103 -5.04 -1.82 18.20
N ASP A 104 -5.41 -2.68 19.16
CA ASP A 104 -4.98 -2.52 20.55
C ASP A 104 -3.46 -2.59 20.68
N ILE A 105 -2.81 -3.60 20.09
CA ILE A 105 -1.34 -3.69 20.17
C ILE A 105 -0.64 -2.60 19.35
N ALA A 106 -1.18 -2.16 18.22
CA ALA A 106 -0.64 -1.06 17.45
C ALA A 106 -0.56 0.22 18.31
N ALA A 107 -1.65 0.57 18.99
CA ALA A 107 -1.71 1.74 19.86
C ALA A 107 -0.86 1.59 21.13
N ARG A 108 -0.79 0.38 21.71
CA ARG A 108 -0.17 0.10 23.00
C ARG A 108 1.34 -0.16 22.92
N LEU A 109 1.81 -0.77 21.82
CA LEU A 109 3.20 -1.19 21.65
C LEU A 109 3.92 -0.47 20.51
N HIS A 110 3.31 -0.40 19.34
CA HIS A 110 4.02 -0.07 18.10
C HIS A 110 4.10 1.44 17.82
N VAL A 111 3.11 2.22 18.26
CA VAL A 111 3.11 3.68 18.07
C VAL A 111 3.45 4.38 19.36
N ASN A 112 4.75 4.62 19.58
CA ASN A 112 5.18 5.41 20.73
C ASN A 112 4.86 6.90 20.48
N PRO A 113 4.18 7.58 21.42
CA PRO A 113 3.83 9.00 21.26
C PRO A 113 5.03 9.94 21.07
N GLY A 114 6.22 9.55 21.54
CA GLY A 114 7.48 10.27 21.32
C GLY A 114 8.01 10.09 19.89
N LEU A 115 7.86 8.89 19.31
CA LEU A 115 8.26 8.58 17.93
C LEU A 115 7.23 9.03 16.92
N LYS A 116 5.93 8.85 17.20
CA LYS A 116 4.80 9.20 16.32
C LYS A 116 4.79 8.45 14.98
N TYR A 117 5.38 7.27 14.94
CA TYR A 117 5.33 6.37 13.80
C TYR A 117 5.23 4.92 14.26
N MET A 118 4.74 4.04 13.39
CA MET A 118 4.63 2.62 13.67
C MET A 118 5.95 1.92 13.41
N THR A 119 6.35 1.04 14.34
CA THR A 119 7.55 0.22 14.18
C THR A 119 7.42 -1.11 14.90
N THR A 120 8.21 -2.10 14.48
CA THR A 120 8.35 -3.38 15.18
C THR A 120 9.04 -3.18 16.54
N VAL A 121 8.65 -3.97 17.52
CA VAL A 121 9.16 -3.85 18.88
C VAL A 121 9.79 -5.13 19.38
N TYR A 122 10.78 -4.98 20.25
CA TYR A 122 11.44 -6.06 20.98
C TYR A 122 11.10 -5.92 22.45
N LEU A 123 10.41 -6.91 23.00
CA LEU A 123 10.17 -7.02 24.44
C LEU A 123 11.40 -7.62 25.15
N PRO A 124 11.62 -7.36 26.45
CA PRO A 124 12.72 -7.94 27.20
C PRO A 124 12.67 -9.47 27.21
N CYS A 125 13.85 -10.11 27.23
CA CYS A 125 13.94 -11.55 27.35
C CYS A 125 13.40 -12.02 28.70
N ARG A 126 12.65 -13.13 28.71
CA ARG A 126 12.16 -13.75 29.96
C ARG A 126 13.30 -14.25 30.82
N GLN A 127 13.28 -13.90 32.10
CA GLN A 127 14.21 -14.47 33.08
C GLN A 127 13.85 -15.93 33.39
N VAL A 128 14.85 -16.78 33.44
CA VAL A 128 14.70 -18.22 33.73
C VAL A 128 15.67 -18.68 34.79
N GLU A 129 15.41 -19.83 35.43
CA GLU A 129 16.37 -20.46 36.35
C GLU A 129 17.62 -20.88 35.57
N CYS A 130 18.79 -20.52 36.13
CA CYS A 130 20.08 -20.91 35.56
C CYS A 130 20.32 -22.40 35.65
N GLY A 131 20.88 -22.98 34.62
CA GLY A 131 21.38 -24.34 34.65
C GLY A 131 22.60 -24.50 35.56
N PRO A 132 22.95 -25.74 35.91
CA PRO A 132 24.14 -26.00 36.73
C PRO A 132 25.42 -25.44 36.08
N GLY A 133 26.06 -24.48 36.77
CA GLY A 133 27.31 -23.86 36.33
C GLY A 133 27.12 -22.57 35.50
N GLU A 134 25.91 -22.15 35.25
CA GLU A 134 25.62 -20.87 34.62
C GLU A 134 25.60 -19.72 35.63
N THR A 135 25.94 -18.52 35.18
CA THR A 135 25.94 -17.29 36.01
C THR A 135 24.68 -16.47 35.74
N ALA A 136 23.95 -16.10 36.80
CA ALA A 136 22.76 -15.25 36.69
C ALA A 136 23.09 -13.83 36.17
N PRO A 137 22.15 -13.18 35.41
CA PRO A 137 20.83 -13.66 35.05
C PRO A 137 20.84 -14.61 33.83
N CYS A 138 20.05 -15.68 33.87
CA CYS A 138 19.83 -16.56 32.75
C CYS A 138 18.55 -16.10 32.01
N LEU A 139 18.63 -15.99 30.72
CA LEU A 139 17.57 -15.38 29.87
C LEU A 139 17.12 -16.34 28.78
N ASP A 140 15.82 -16.46 28.62
CA ASP A 140 15.20 -17.07 27.46
C ASP A 140 14.74 -15.95 26.49
N CYS A 141 15.51 -15.71 25.45
CA CYS A 141 15.21 -14.69 24.46
C CYS A 141 14.30 -15.18 23.32
N THR A 142 13.65 -16.33 23.49
CA THR A 142 12.56 -16.77 22.59
C THR A 142 11.17 -16.38 23.11
N GLU A 143 11.08 -15.99 24.39
CA GLU A 143 9.83 -15.56 25.03
C GLU A 143 10.01 -14.20 25.70
N PRO A 144 8.96 -13.34 25.71
CA PRO A 144 9.03 -12.05 26.40
C PRO A 144 8.90 -12.21 27.93
N GLU A 145 9.51 -11.27 28.67
CA GLU A 145 9.33 -11.14 30.11
C GLU A 145 7.91 -10.71 30.47
N VAL A 146 7.39 -9.72 29.74
CA VAL A 146 6.02 -9.22 29.87
C VAL A 146 5.22 -9.76 28.68
N PRO A 147 4.09 -10.45 28.92
CA PRO A 147 3.24 -10.94 27.83
C PRO A 147 2.77 -9.82 26.88
N GLU A 148 2.75 -10.10 25.59
CA GLU A 148 2.33 -9.17 24.54
C GLU A 148 0.94 -8.55 24.82
N GLU A 149 0.02 -9.34 25.39
CA GLU A 149 -1.35 -8.93 25.71
C GLU A 149 -1.44 -7.81 26.76
N THR A 150 -0.39 -7.64 27.56
CA THR A 150 -0.38 -6.65 28.67
C THR A 150 0.76 -5.65 28.56
N ALA A 151 1.76 -5.92 27.74
CA ALA A 151 2.89 -5.02 27.53
C ALA A 151 2.45 -3.71 26.89
N THR A 152 3.14 -2.65 27.23
CA THR A 152 2.97 -1.29 26.70
C THR A 152 4.29 -0.79 26.11
N TRP A 153 4.28 0.35 25.42
CA TRP A 153 5.51 0.95 24.93
C TRP A 153 6.52 1.31 26.05
N ALA A 154 6.10 1.38 27.31
CA ALA A 154 7.00 1.54 28.45
C ALA A 154 7.79 0.28 28.78
N ASP A 155 7.28 -0.90 28.40
CA ASP A 155 7.91 -2.21 28.60
C ASP A 155 8.80 -2.62 27.42
N VAL A 156 8.84 -1.83 26.34
CA VAL A 156 9.65 -2.11 25.16
C VAL A 156 11.13 -1.94 25.46
N GLU A 157 11.90 -2.99 25.21
CA GLU A 157 13.37 -2.96 25.33
C GLU A 157 13.99 -2.18 24.18
N ARG A 158 13.48 -2.40 22.94
CA ARG A 158 13.98 -1.74 21.74
C ARG A 158 12.87 -1.57 20.71
N PHE A 159 12.75 -0.36 20.19
CA PHE A 159 12.02 -0.10 18.94
C PHE A 159 12.94 -0.40 17.76
N GLU A 160 12.44 -1.13 16.78
CA GLU A 160 13.16 -1.32 15.52
C GLU A 160 13.30 0.04 14.82
N HIS A 161 14.48 0.27 14.28
CA HIS A 161 14.76 1.44 13.49
C HIS A 161 15.15 0.96 12.09
N HIS A 162 14.29 1.22 11.12
CA HIS A 162 14.41 0.65 9.79
C HIS A 162 14.53 1.74 8.72
N ASP A 163 15.17 1.41 7.62
CA ASP A 163 15.34 2.33 6.47
C ASP A 163 14.00 2.74 5.82
N ASN A 164 12.91 2.01 6.07
CA ASN A 164 11.60 2.23 5.50
C ASN A 164 10.51 2.50 6.55
N ASP A 165 10.88 3.01 7.72
CA ASP A 165 9.91 3.34 8.79
C ASP A 165 8.85 4.36 8.32
N GLY A 166 9.23 5.28 7.43
CA GLY A 166 8.30 6.24 6.85
C GLY A 166 7.20 5.57 6.05
N LEU A 167 7.59 4.73 5.10
CA LEU A 167 6.67 3.95 4.28
C LEU A 167 5.75 3.08 5.14
N PHE A 168 6.30 2.30 6.07
CA PHE A 168 5.54 1.36 6.89
C PHE A 168 4.54 2.08 7.79
N SER A 169 4.95 3.21 8.37
CA SER A 169 4.05 4.07 9.14
C SER A 169 2.97 4.73 8.29
N ALA A 170 3.29 5.15 7.07
CA ALA A 170 2.32 5.71 6.13
C ALA A 170 1.26 4.68 5.71
N LEU A 171 1.63 3.40 5.55
CA LEU A 171 0.66 2.33 5.30
C LEU A 171 -0.30 2.13 6.47
N TYR A 172 0.17 2.27 7.72
CA TYR A 172 -0.71 2.22 8.88
C TYR A 172 -1.60 3.48 8.99
N LEU A 173 -1.07 4.67 8.68
CA LEU A 173 -1.88 5.88 8.57
C LEU A 173 -2.99 5.72 7.51
N THR A 174 -2.69 5.02 6.42
CA THR A 174 -3.69 4.66 5.40
C THR A 174 -4.76 3.74 5.97
N ALA A 175 -4.38 2.72 6.75
CA ALA A 175 -5.31 1.81 7.42
C ALA A 175 -6.25 2.59 8.36
N GLU A 176 -5.72 3.49 9.17
CA GLU A 176 -6.50 4.33 10.08
C GLU A 176 -7.44 5.29 9.33
N ALA A 177 -7.01 5.84 8.19
CA ALA A 177 -7.88 6.65 7.35
C ALA A 177 -9.06 5.82 6.79
N PHE A 178 -8.82 4.60 6.33
CA PHE A 178 -9.90 3.68 5.93
C PHE A 178 -10.79 3.27 7.11
N ARG A 179 -10.21 3.01 8.29
CA ARG A 179 -10.96 2.73 9.53
C ARG A 179 -11.91 3.89 9.86
N TYR A 180 -11.39 5.11 9.88
CA TYR A 180 -12.21 6.28 10.10
C TYR A 180 -13.27 6.46 9.01
N GLY A 181 -12.90 6.28 7.76
CA GLY A 181 -13.86 6.32 6.63
C GLY A 181 -15.00 5.32 6.76
N ALA A 182 -14.72 4.11 7.26
CA ALA A 182 -15.70 3.03 7.43
C ALA A 182 -16.55 3.16 8.70
N THR A 183 -15.99 3.72 9.79
CA THR A 183 -16.59 3.61 11.13
C THR A 183 -16.86 4.95 11.83
N ARG A 184 -16.16 6.01 11.44
CA ARG A 184 -16.13 7.28 12.17
C ARG A 184 -15.62 7.15 13.62
N ASP A 185 -14.77 6.15 13.85
CA ASP A 185 -14.20 5.88 15.16
C ASP A 185 -13.32 7.05 15.63
N PRO A 186 -13.59 7.66 16.79
CA PRO A 186 -12.77 8.75 17.32
C PRO A 186 -11.34 8.31 17.66
N GLN A 187 -11.12 7.03 18.00
CA GLN A 187 -9.76 6.52 18.27
C GLN A 187 -8.92 6.49 16.98
N ALA A 188 -9.54 6.13 15.85
CA ALA A 188 -8.88 6.24 14.55
C ALA A 188 -8.47 7.69 14.24
N LEU A 189 -9.33 8.66 14.54
CA LEU A 189 -8.99 10.08 14.34
C LEU A 189 -7.83 10.54 15.25
N GLU A 190 -7.79 10.10 16.50
CA GLU A 190 -6.67 10.40 17.40
C GLU A 190 -5.36 9.82 16.89
N MET A 191 -5.40 8.57 16.42
CA MET A 191 -4.22 7.91 15.82
C MET A 191 -3.77 8.62 14.53
N ILE A 192 -4.70 8.99 13.64
CA ILE A 192 -4.41 9.77 12.43
C ILE A 192 -3.69 11.08 12.78
N ARG A 193 -4.18 11.82 13.78
CA ARG A 193 -3.55 13.07 14.20
C ARG A 193 -2.14 12.86 14.75
N LEU A 194 -1.91 11.79 15.50
CA LEU A 194 -0.59 11.44 16.02
C LEU A 194 0.38 11.09 14.88
N LEU A 195 -0.05 10.23 13.95
CA LEU A 195 0.77 9.82 12.81
C LEU A 195 1.05 10.99 11.85
N LEU A 196 0.05 11.86 11.60
CA LEU A 196 0.26 13.09 10.81
C LEU A 196 1.27 14.03 11.47
N ALA A 197 1.28 14.13 12.80
CA ALA A 197 2.32 14.88 13.49
C ALA A 197 3.71 14.27 13.28
N GLY A 198 3.79 12.95 13.17
CA GLY A 198 5.00 12.21 12.76
C GLY A 198 5.43 12.55 11.33
N GLU A 199 4.48 12.57 10.38
CA GLU A 199 4.76 12.97 8.98
C GLU A 199 5.28 14.42 8.88
N VAL A 200 4.72 15.33 9.68
CA VAL A 200 5.22 16.73 9.77
C VAL A 200 6.65 16.77 10.32
N ASP A 201 6.95 16.01 11.37
CA ASP A 201 8.29 15.94 11.93
C ASP A 201 9.27 15.30 10.95
N ARG A 202 8.86 14.23 10.25
CA ARG A 202 9.64 13.53 9.23
C ARG A 202 10.08 14.43 8.07
N MET A 203 9.22 15.32 7.62
CA MET A 203 9.59 16.32 6.61
C MET A 203 10.38 17.48 7.21
N SER A 204 9.98 17.97 8.38
CA SER A 204 10.53 19.21 8.93
C SER A 204 11.93 19.06 9.50
N VAL A 205 12.30 17.87 9.99
CA VAL A 205 13.65 17.60 10.52
C VAL A 205 14.73 17.66 9.44
N THR A 206 14.35 17.44 8.17
CA THR A 206 15.26 17.57 7.03
C THR A 206 15.58 19.02 6.67
N GLY A 207 14.73 20.00 7.10
CA GLY A 207 14.86 21.39 6.71
C GLY A 207 14.52 21.71 5.25
N VAL A 208 14.13 20.70 4.46
CA VAL A 208 13.84 20.83 3.02
C VAL A 208 12.36 20.57 2.76
N PRO A 209 11.57 21.58 2.36
CA PRO A 209 10.15 21.37 2.05
C PRO A 209 9.95 20.36 0.93
N GLY A 210 9.18 19.30 1.21
CA GLY A 210 8.88 18.22 0.29
C GLY A 210 9.88 17.08 0.31
N LEU A 211 10.91 17.14 1.15
CA LEU A 211 11.82 16.03 1.44
C LEU A 211 11.41 15.35 2.73
N PHE A 212 11.04 14.09 2.69
CA PHE A 212 10.90 13.24 3.86
C PHE A 212 12.25 12.61 4.22
N THR A 213 12.46 12.30 5.50
CA THR A 213 13.54 11.39 5.91
C THR A 213 13.03 9.96 5.93
N ARG A 214 13.91 8.98 5.77
CA ARG A 214 13.59 7.55 5.92
C ARG A 214 13.09 7.24 7.31
N SER A 215 13.85 7.65 8.32
CA SER A 215 13.51 7.49 9.72
C SER A 215 14.13 8.59 10.56
N TYR A 216 13.62 8.81 11.77
CA TYR A 216 14.14 9.80 12.69
C TYR A 216 14.05 9.31 14.13
N ILE A 217 14.94 9.81 14.98
CA ILE A 217 15.00 9.48 16.40
C ILE A 217 15.04 10.77 17.20
N PRO A 218 13.97 11.12 17.95
CA PRO A 218 14.01 12.21 18.91
C PRO A 218 14.76 11.79 20.18
N PRO A 219 15.43 12.72 20.86
CA PRO A 219 16.11 12.41 22.12
C PRO A 219 15.10 12.06 23.22
N GLY A 220 15.53 11.19 24.14
CA GLY A 220 14.78 10.87 25.37
C GLY A 220 13.63 9.88 25.22
N VAL A 221 13.48 9.23 24.06
CA VAL A 221 12.55 8.11 23.88
C VAL A 221 13.23 6.85 24.37
N ASN A 222 12.61 6.18 25.34
CA ASN A 222 13.12 4.89 25.82
C ASN A 222 13.04 3.83 24.73
N GLY A 223 14.04 2.94 24.64
CA GLY A 223 14.08 1.84 23.68
C GLY A 223 14.60 2.22 22.28
N VAL A 224 14.97 3.48 22.04
CA VAL A 224 15.65 3.91 20.81
C VAL A 224 16.57 5.09 21.10
N GLN A 225 17.71 5.13 20.44
CA GLN A 225 18.66 6.23 20.54
C GLN A 225 19.43 6.42 19.24
N CYS A 226 19.91 7.62 19.03
CA CYS A 226 20.83 7.90 17.93
C CYS A 226 22.08 7.02 18.04
N PRO A 227 22.64 6.53 16.93
CA PRO A 227 23.85 5.71 16.97
C PRO A 227 25.02 6.40 17.69
N ASP A 228 25.68 5.66 18.58
CA ASP A 228 26.87 6.16 19.29
C ASP A 228 28.13 6.09 18.42
N ASP A 229 28.16 5.23 17.40
CA ASP A 229 29.30 5.11 16.48
C ASP A 229 29.33 6.28 15.48
N PRO A 230 30.35 7.16 15.57
CA PRO A 230 30.48 8.28 14.65
C PRO A 230 30.55 7.86 13.17
N ASN A 231 30.97 6.62 12.87
CA ASN A 231 31.03 6.15 11.49
C ASN A 231 29.67 6.04 10.82
N GLN A 232 28.56 5.94 11.58
CA GLN A 232 27.20 5.98 11.07
C GLN A 232 26.81 7.36 10.50
N TYR A 233 27.60 8.41 10.77
CA TYR A 233 27.39 9.79 10.36
C TYR A 233 28.38 10.23 9.28
N ILE A 234 29.13 9.31 8.71
CA ILE A 234 30.04 9.64 7.61
C ILE A 234 29.20 9.93 6.38
N HIS A 235 29.25 11.19 5.96
CA HIS A 235 28.53 11.64 4.79
C HIS A 235 29.39 11.44 3.55
N ASP A 236 29.28 10.30 2.94
CA ASP A 236 29.95 9.96 1.69
C ASP A 236 28.97 9.98 0.49
N VAL A 237 29.48 9.78 -0.71
CA VAL A 237 28.69 9.79 -1.95
C VAL A 237 28.53 8.39 -2.54
N VAL A 238 28.65 7.36 -1.72
CA VAL A 238 28.49 5.97 -2.16
C VAL A 238 27.02 5.70 -2.44
N GLU A 239 26.73 5.25 -3.64
CA GLU A 239 25.36 4.93 -4.06
C GLU A 239 24.73 3.86 -3.15
N GLY A 240 23.51 4.11 -2.73
CA GLY A 240 22.75 3.21 -1.87
C GLY A 240 23.10 3.28 -0.37
N HIS A 241 24.07 4.09 0.03
CA HIS A 241 24.35 4.31 1.44
C HIS A 241 23.36 5.30 2.07
N ASN A 242 22.63 4.84 3.06
CA ASN A 242 21.82 5.66 3.95
C ASN A 242 22.67 6.06 5.15
N GLN A 243 22.66 7.33 5.50
CA GLN A 243 23.53 7.89 6.52
C GLN A 243 22.71 8.65 7.56
N TYR A 244 23.20 8.63 8.80
CA TYR A 244 22.61 9.46 9.83
C TYR A 244 23.09 10.90 9.74
N VAL A 245 22.18 11.82 10.01
CA VAL A 245 22.45 13.25 10.21
C VAL A 245 22.05 13.59 11.62
N LEU A 246 22.97 14.11 12.42
CA LEU A 246 22.70 14.57 13.79
C LEU A 246 22.39 16.07 13.78
N ILE A 247 21.34 16.49 14.46
CA ILE A 247 21.06 17.91 14.68
C ILE A 247 21.73 18.35 15.99
N GLY A 248 22.65 19.29 15.89
CA GLY A 248 23.33 19.83 17.06
C GLY A 248 22.45 20.73 17.92
N ASP A 249 22.96 21.14 19.10
CA ASP A 249 22.25 22.05 20.03
C ASP A 249 21.97 23.40 19.40
N ASP A 250 22.74 23.79 18.39
CA ASP A 250 22.58 24.99 17.58
C ASP A 250 21.50 24.85 16.48
N GLY A 251 20.85 23.72 16.40
CA GLY A 251 19.86 23.40 15.35
C GLY A 251 20.48 23.07 13.99
N CYS A 252 21.80 23.01 13.85
CA CYS A 252 22.44 22.76 12.57
C CYS A 252 22.89 21.31 12.41
N ALA A 253 22.81 20.81 11.18
CA ALA A 253 23.19 19.43 10.86
C ALA A 253 24.67 19.18 11.07
N ARG A 254 25.00 18.07 11.72
CA ARG A 254 26.37 17.60 11.98
C ARG A 254 26.60 16.28 11.27
N ILE A 255 27.74 16.19 10.63
CA ILE A 255 28.25 14.99 9.97
C ILE A 255 29.67 14.67 10.48
N TYR A 256 30.09 13.43 10.34
CA TYR A 256 31.42 12.99 10.76
C TYR A 256 32.39 12.88 9.58
N ASP A 257 33.52 13.57 9.66
CA ASP A 257 34.62 13.41 8.72
C ASP A 257 35.49 12.22 9.14
N GLY A 258 35.25 11.04 8.55
CA GLY A 258 35.96 9.81 8.88
C GLY A 258 37.48 9.88 8.61
N ALA A 259 37.93 10.69 7.66
CA ALA A 259 39.35 10.87 7.35
C ALA A 259 40.07 11.70 8.43
N LYS A 260 39.41 12.73 8.94
CA LYS A 260 39.95 13.60 10.00
C LYS A 260 39.57 13.14 11.40
N LYS A 261 38.59 12.24 11.52
CA LYS A 261 38.02 11.75 12.79
C LYS A 261 37.47 12.90 13.66
N GLU A 262 36.73 13.82 13.02
CA GLU A 262 36.14 14.98 13.68
C GLU A 262 34.71 15.25 13.21
N TRP A 263 33.89 15.80 14.10
CA TRP A 263 32.56 16.28 13.76
C TRP A 263 32.64 17.62 13.05
N LYS A 264 31.83 17.77 12.01
CA LYS A 264 31.63 19.02 11.27
C LYS A 264 30.20 19.50 11.43
N THR A 265 30.03 20.73 11.85
CA THR A 265 28.74 21.43 11.74
C THR A 265 28.62 22.00 10.33
N THR A 266 27.50 21.81 9.70
CA THR A 266 27.16 22.36 8.38
C THR A 266 26.45 23.71 8.54
N ASP A 267 26.18 24.38 7.43
CA ASP A 267 25.35 25.59 7.38
C ASP A 267 23.86 25.27 7.18
N HIS A 268 23.51 23.99 7.13
CA HIS A 268 22.13 23.53 7.02
C HIS A 268 21.50 23.43 8.42
N CYS A 269 20.62 24.36 8.74
CA CYS A 269 19.99 24.46 10.06
C CYS A 269 18.46 24.32 9.97
N VAL A 270 17.89 23.68 10.98
CA VAL A 270 16.46 23.40 11.13
C VAL A 270 15.91 24.10 12.39
N PRO A 271 14.60 24.16 12.61
CA PRO A 271 14.04 24.72 13.85
C PRO A 271 14.63 24.08 15.11
N GLU A 272 14.93 24.91 16.13
CA GLU A 272 15.58 24.51 17.39
C GLU A 272 14.89 23.33 18.11
N LYS A 273 13.58 23.15 17.92
CA LYS A 273 12.84 21.99 18.48
C LYS A 273 13.38 20.63 18.05
N TYR A 274 14.19 20.57 17.00
CA TYR A 274 14.84 19.34 16.52
C TYR A 274 16.27 19.16 17.02
N ALA A 275 16.76 20.04 17.91
CA ALA A 275 18.07 19.86 18.52
C ALA A 275 18.21 18.51 19.22
N GLY A 276 19.31 17.81 18.98
CA GLY A 276 19.56 16.47 19.51
C GLY A 276 18.89 15.31 18.76
N TRP A 277 18.08 15.59 17.74
CA TRP A 277 17.51 14.54 16.88
C TRP A 277 18.57 14.02 15.91
N CYS A 278 18.44 12.75 15.55
CA CYS A 278 19.11 12.24 14.37
C CYS A 278 18.08 11.65 13.39
N TRP A 279 18.45 11.61 12.13
CA TRP A 279 17.58 11.12 11.07
C TRP A 279 18.41 10.51 9.94
N VAL A 280 17.77 9.67 9.11
CA VAL A 280 18.42 8.92 8.02
C VAL A 280 18.11 9.59 6.69
N ASP A 281 19.17 9.94 5.95
CA ASP A 281 19.10 10.57 4.63
C ASP A 281 18.86 9.58 3.46
N ASN A 282 19.07 10.05 2.24
CA ASN A 282 19.01 9.25 1.03
C ASN A 282 17.67 8.52 0.81
N VAL A 283 16.57 9.24 1.11
CA VAL A 283 15.21 8.69 0.99
C VAL A 283 14.93 8.20 -0.43
N SER A 284 14.22 7.08 -0.53
CA SER A 284 13.85 6.45 -1.81
C SER A 284 12.43 6.80 -2.25
N LYS A 285 12.11 6.53 -3.51
CA LYS A 285 10.79 6.79 -4.10
C LYS A 285 9.69 5.90 -3.55
N ASP A 286 10.01 4.74 -3.00
CA ASP A 286 9.06 3.85 -2.31
C ASP A 286 8.46 4.49 -1.06
N GLU A 287 9.27 5.18 -0.27
CA GLU A 287 8.80 6.01 0.83
C GLU A 287 7.71 6.99 0.36
N TYR A 288 7.97 7.70 -0.74
CA TYR A 288 7.00 8.64 -1.31
C TYR A 288 5.71 7.97 -1.78
N ALA A 289 5.76 6.74 -2.29
CA ALA A 289 4.55 6.01 -2.66
C ALA A 289 3.66 5.76 -1.44
N GLY A 290 4.25 5.38 -0.29
CA GLY A 290 3.54 5.23 0.97
C GLY A 290 2.97 6.55 1.48
N HIS A 291 3.80 7.59 1.57
CA HIS A 291 3.37 8.91 2.05
C HIS A 291 2.22 9.49 1.20
N MET A 292 2.32 9.40 -0.12
CA MET A 292 1.27 9.93 -1.01
C MET A 292 -0.02 9.12 -0.94
N LEU A 293 0.05 7.80 -0.75
CA LEU A 293 -1.13 6.98 -0.47
C LEU A 293 -1.82 7.43 0.82
N ALA A 294 -1.06 7.57 1.90
CA ALA A 294 -1.61 7.92 3.20
C ALA A 294 -2.21 9.33 3.23
N LEU A 295 -1.48 10.32 2.74
CA LEU A 295 -1.94 11.70 2.70
C LEU A 295 -3.15 11.86 1.76
N GLY A 296 -3.17 11.13 0.64
CA GLY A 296 -4.32 11.03 -0.25
C GLY A 296 -5.54 10.43 0.45
N ALA A 297 -5.37 9.32 1.18
CA ALA A 297 -6.45 8.69 1.94
C ALA A 297 -6.99 9.62 3.04
N VAL A 298 -6.12 10.29 3.79
CA VAL A 298 -6.54 11.29 4.79
C VAL A 298 -7.35 12.41 4.15
N SER A 299 -6.87 12.97 3.04
CA SER A 299 -7.58 14.07 2.37
C SER A 299 -8.97 13.68 1.87
N LYS A 300 -9.19 12.42 1.55
CA LYS A 300 -10.43 11.90 0.98
C LYS A 300 -11.42 11.36 2.01
N LEU A 301 -10.93 10.75 3.09
CA LEU A 301 -11.73 9.97 4.03
C LEU A 301 -11.94 10.65 5.38
N VAL A 302 -11.05 11.54 5.77
CA VAL A 302 -11.04 12.15 7.11
C VAL A 302 -11.63 13.56 7.03
N ASP A 303 -12.80 13.75 7.66
CA ASP A 303 -13.53 15.03 7.66
C ASP A 303 -13.09 15.98 8.80
N ASP A 304 -11.88 15.78 9.31
CA ASP A 304 -11.24 16.67 10.28
C ASP A 304 -10.44 17.78 9.57
N PRO A 305 -10.83 19.07 9.69
CA PRO A 305 -10.19 20.16 8.97
C PRO A 305 -8.70 20.32 9.25
N GLN A 306 -8.25 19.97 10.47
CA GLN A 306 -6.84 20.05 10.83
C GLN A 306 -6.02 18.98 10.11
N SER A 307 -6.51 17.75 10.09
CA SER A 307 -5.87 16.61 9.39
C SER A 307 -5.82 16.86 7.88
N GLN A 308 -6.90 17.37 7.31
CA GLN A 308 -6.96 17.74 5.88
C GLN A 308 -5.96 18.84 5.54
N ALA A 309 -5.85 19.90 6.35
CA ALA A 309 -4.91 20.98 6.10
C ALA A 309 -3.44 20.51 6.18
N ILE A 310 -3.11 19.59 7.09
CA ILE A 310 -1.78 19.00 7.18
C ILE A 310 -1.48 18.17 5.94
N ALA A 311 -2.40 17.30 5.54
CA ALA A 311 -2.24 16.47 4.35
C ALA A 311 -2.06 17.31 3.08
N GLU A 312 -2.87 18.37 2.90
CA GLU A 312 -2.76 19.31 1.78
C GLU A 312 -1.41 20.00 1.75
N ASP A 313 -0.93 20.51 2.89
CA ASP A 313 0.36 21.20 2.99
C ASP A 313 1.54 20.28 2.62
N LEU A 314 1.56 19.05 3.16
CA LEU A 314 2.61 18.07 2.87
C LEU A 314 2.59 17.65 1.39
N ILE A 315 1.43 17.32 0.84
CA ILE A 315 1.23 16.98 -0.58
C ILE A 315 1.71 18.13 -1.48
N SER A 316 1.33 19.36 -1.15
CA SER A 316 1.74 20.56 -1.90
C SER A 316 3.26 20.73 -1.92
N LYS A 317 3.92 20.51 -0.77
CA LYS A 317 5.38 20.59 -0.65
C LYS A 317 6.08 19.52 -1.47
N VAL A 318 5.60 18.28 -1.42
CA VAL A 318 6.12 17.16 -2.24
C VAL A 318 6.04 17.49 -3.73
N ALA A 319 4.86 17.86 -4.23
CA ALA A 319 4.70 18.18 -5.64
C ALA A 319 5.61 19.36 -6.08
N LYS A 320 5.70 20.41 -5.28
CA LYS A 320 6.59 21.54 -5.57
C LYS A 320 8.06 21.17 -5.57
N HIS A 321 8.48 20.28 -4.65
CA HIS A 321 9.84 19.74 -4.62
C HIS A 321 10.16 18.97 -5.89
N LEU A 322 9.30 18.01 -6.27
CA LEU A 322 9.47 17.18 -7.46
C LEU A 322 9.44 18.00 -8.76
N ILE A 323 8.50 18.95 -8.89
CA ILE A 323 8.41 19.83 -10.07
C ILE A 323 9.67 20.70 -10.20
N LYS A 324 10.12 21.30 -9.08
CA LYS A 324 11.34 22.13 -9.05
C LYS A 324 12.58 21.35 -9.45
N ASN A 325 12.67 20.11 -8.97
CA ASN A 325 13.82 19.22 -9.15
C ASN A 325 13.65 18.24 -10.32
N LYS A 326 12.77 18.53 -11.29
CA LYS A 326 12.62 17.74 -12.53
C LYS A 326 12.23 16.27 -12.28
N MET A 327 11.34 16.04 -11.32
CA MET A 327 10.90 14.72 -10.87
C MET A 327 12.02 13.87 -10.26
N GLU A 328 12.93 14.52 -9.57
CA GLU A 328 13.96 13.88 -8.75
C GLU A 328 13.81 14.31 -7.29
N VAL A 329 14.03 13.40 -6.37
CA VAL A 329 14.14 13.68 -4.94
C VAL A 329 15.55 14.18 -4.67
N VAL A 330 15.64 15.43 -4.25
CA VAL A 330 16.91 16.09 -3.93
C VAL A 330 17.06 16.21 -2.43
N ASP A 331 18.12 15.65 -1.90
CA ASP A 331 18.41 15.58 -0.48
C ASP A 331 18.85 16.95 0.09
N TRP A 332 18.98 17.00 1.40
CA TRP A 332 19.32 18.19 2.18
C TRP A 332 20.68 18.82 1.77
N ASP A 333 21.60 18.02 1.24
CA ASP A 333 22.92 18.44 0.76
C ASP A 333 22.95 18.78 -0.73
N GLY A 334 21.81 18.70 -1.42
CA GLY A 334 21.66 19.01 -2.84
C GLY A 334 21.94 17.84 -3.79
N ARG A 335 22.26 16.64 -3.29
CA ARG A 335 22.38 15.43 -4.12
C ARG A 335 21.00 14.91 -4.50
N VAL A 336 20.89 14.30 -5.67
CA VAL A 336 19.76 13.43 -5.98
C VAL A 336 19.93 12.13 -5.19
N THR A 337 18.90 11.69 -4.47
CA THR A 337 18.98 10.44 -3.70
C THR A 337 19.14 9.23 -4.63
N SER A 338 19.77 8.16 -4.14
CA SER A 338 20.13 7.00 -4.96
C SER A 338 18.95 6.39 -5.72
N TYR A 339 17.79 6.34 -5.07
CA TYR A 339 16.56 5.78 -5.63
C TYR A 339 15.43 6.83 -5.78
N GLY A 340 15.78 8.09 -5.89
CA GLY A 340 14.84 9.22 -5.92
C GLY A 340 14.41 9.69 -7.31
N ARG A 341 14.76 8.99 -8.40
CA ARG A 341 14.33 9.37 -9.74
C ARG A 341 12.93 8.84 -10.04
N ILE A 342 12.01 9.77 -10.35
CA ILE A 342 10.59 9.47 -10.58
C ILE A 342 10.18 9.84 -12.02
N HIS A 343 11.11 10.27 -12.85
CA HIS A 343 10.83 10.59 -14.25
C HIS A 343 10.91 9.35 -15.15
N ALA A 344 10.09 9.30 -16.20
CA ALA A 344 10.15 8.26 -17.24
C ALA A 344 11.22 8.61 -18.30
N ALA A 345 12.49 8.52 -17.92
CA ALA A 345 13.60 8.69 -18.87
C ALA A 345 13.74 7.44 -19.77
N THR A 346 14.14 7.65 -21.04
CA THR A 346 14.26 6.56 -22.02
C THR A 346 15.35 5.54 -21.71
N LEU A 347 16.24 5.85 -20.77
CA LEU A 347 17.32 4.97 -20.33
C LEU A 347 17.02 4.26 -19.01
N ASP A 348 15.87 4.50 -18.41
CA ASP A 348 15.45 3.86 -17.17
C ASP A 348 14.70 2.57 -17.49
N ASP A 349 15.15 1.45 -16.94
CA ASP A 349 14.54 0.13 -17.15
C ASP A 349 13.12 0.03 -16.54
N TYR A 350 12.77 0.92 -15.61
CA TYR A 350 11.48 0.96 -14.93
C TYR A 350 10.61 2.15 -15.37
N THR A 351 10.62 2.46 -16.65
CA THR A 351 9.93 3.65 -17.19
C THR A 351 8.44 3.70 -16.85
N GLY A 352 7.76 2.56 -16.82
CA GLY A 352 6.33 2.48 -16.48
C GLY A 352 6.05 2.66 -15.00
N LEU A 353 6.87 2.06 -14.13
CA LEU A 353 6.82 2.26 -12.68
C LEU A 353 7.00 3.75 -12.33
N ASN A 354 8.07 4.37 -12.82
CA ASN A 354 8.34 5.77 -12.59
C ASN A 354 7.24 6.67 -13.16
N ALA A 355 6.71 6.33 -14.33
CA ALA A 355 5.60 7.08 -14.93
C ALA A 355 4.32 6.99 -14.08
N GLY A 356 3.99 5.82 -13.55
CA GLY A 356 2.85 5.62 -12.66
C GLY A 356 2.97 6.46 -11.39
N MET A 357 4.13 6.44 -10.73
CA MET A 357 4.39 7.25 -9.54
C MET A 357 4.34 8.75 -9.84
N ALA A 358 4.94 9.20 -10.95
CA ALA A 358 4.92 10.60 -11.34
C ALA A 358 3.49 11.11 -11.62
N LEU A 359 2.69 10.30 -12.35
CA LEU A 359 1.28 10.60 -12.61
C LEU A 359 0.50 10.70 -11.30
N ASP A 360 0.67 9.72 -10.42
CA ASP A 360 0.01 9.65 -9.11
C ASP A 360 0.30 10.88 -8.26
N PHE A 361 1.57 11.13 -7.95
CA PHE A 361 1.96 12.18 -7.00
C PHE A 361 1.51 13.57 -7.45
N ILE A 362 1.61 13.86 -8.74
CA ILE A 362 1.19 15.16 -9.28
C ILE A 362 -0.33 15.24 -9.43
N LYS A 363 -1.01 14.13 -9.75
CA LYS A 363 -2.48 14.09 -9.80
C LYS A 363 -3.10 14.35 -8.45
N ILE A 364 -2.66 13.63 -7.40
CA ILE A 364 -3.13 13.86 -6.03
C ILE A 364 -2.93 15.32 -5.63
N ALA A 365 -1.73 15.86 -5.89
CA ALA A 365 -1.45 17.24 -5.55
C ALA A 365 -2.34 18.24 -6.29
N ALA A 366 -2.60 18.01 -7.56
CA ALA A 366 -3.51 18.86 -8.35
C ALA A 366 -4.93 18.84 -7.78
N GLU A 367 -5.45 17.66 -7.40
CA GLU A 367 -6.80 17.49 -6.89
C GLU A 367 -6.96 18.02 -5.46
N VAL A 368 -6.03 17.66 -4.57
CA VAL A 368 -6.12 18.01 -3.14
C VAL A 368 -5.90 19.50 -2.91
N THR A 369 -4.90 20.10 -3.58
CA THR A 369 -4.58 21.50 -3.38
C THR A 369 -5.41 22.45 -4.23
N GLY A 370 -6.00 21.98 -5.30
CA GLY A 370 -6.67 22.83 -6.30
C GLY A 370 -5.72 23.85 -6.98
N ASP A 371 -4.38 23.68 -6.85
CA ASP A 371 -3.42 24.64 -7.44
C ASP A 371 -3.41 24.52 -8.97
N PRO A 372 -3.86 25.56 -9.69
CA PRO A 372 -3.95 25.51 -11.15
C PRO A 372 -2.58 25.40 -11.84
N LYS A 373 -1.49 25.70 -11.14
CA LYS A 373 -0.13 25.55 -11.70
C LYS A 373 0.28 24.09 -11.68
N ILE A 374 -0.03 23.36 -10.60
CA ILE A 374 0.23 21.92 -10.50
C ILE A 374 -0.64 21.18 -11.51
N ALA A 375 -1.94 21.47 -11.58
CA ALA A 375 -2.85 20.87 -12.55
C ALA A 375 -2.39 21.10 -14.00
N ARG A 376 -2.00 22.34 -14.34
CA ARG A 376 -1.46 22.64 -15.67
C ARG A 376 -0.15 21.93 -15.94
N TRP A 377 0.71 21.78 -14.93
CA TRP A 377 1.97 21.06 -15.09
C TRP A 377 1.72 19.56 -15.36
N TYR A 378 0.76 18.96 -14.66
CA TYR A 378 0.29 17.60 -14.92
C TYR A 378 -0.17 17.42 -16.38
N ASP A 379 -1.08 18.29 -16.84
CA ASP A 379 -1.64 18.23 -18.21
C ASP A 379 -0.59 18.48 -19.30
N ASP A 380 0.26 19.49 -19.11
CA ASP A 380 1.25 19.89 -20.12
C ASP A 380 2.49 18.98 -20.15
N CYS A 381 2.97 18.55 -18.99
CA CYS A 381 4.25 17.86 -18.86
C CYS A 381 4.12 16.34 -18.85
N LEU A 382 3.18 15.80 -18.08
CA LEU A 382 3.01 14.35 -17.98
C LEU A 382 2.05 13.81 -19.04
N LEU A 383 0.92 14.45 -19.22
CA LEU A 383 -0.09 14.00 -20.20
C LEU A 383 0.15 14.55 -21.62
N GLN A 384 0.90 15.64 -21.77
CA GLN A 384 1.16 16.32 -23.04
C GLN A 384 -0.14 16.68 -23.82
N LYS A 385 -1.22 17.02 -23.09
CA LYS A 385 -2.54 17.33 -23.68
C LYS A 385 -2.51 18.48 -24.69
N HIS A 386 -1.63 19.47 -24.46
CA HIS A 386 -1.49 20.65 -25.32
C HIS A 386 -0.26 20.59 -26.23
N GLY A 387 0.18 19.39 -26.57
CA GLY A 387 1.39 19.14 -27.35
C GLY A 387 2.64 18.98 -26.47
N LYS A 388 3.73 18.53 -27.09
CA LYS A 388 4.95 18.23 -26.37
C LYS A 388 5.56 19.49 -25.76
N LYS A 389 5.69 19.52 -24.44
CA LYS A 389 6.31 20.59 -23.68
C LYS A 389 7.58 20.08 -22.99
N ARG A 390 8.64 20.85 -23.05
CA ARG A 390 9.90 20.51 -22.37
C ARG A 390 9.87 21.01 -20.94
N CYS A 391 9.55 20.13 -20.00
CA CYS A 391 9.41 20.45 -18.57
C CYS A 391 10.62 20.01 -17.75
N LEU A 392 11.30 18.93 -18.17
CA LEU A 392 12.39 18.30 -17.39
C LEU A 392 13.76 18.56 -18.01
N GLY A 393 13.82 18.95 -19.26
CA GLY A 393 15.04 19.14 -20.04
C GLY A 393 15.28 18.00 -21.01
N ASN A 394 16.23 18.19 -21.93
CA ASN A 394 16.35 17.36 -23.14
C ASN A 394 16.57 15.88 -22.91
N ILE A 395 17.37 15.50 -21.89
CA ILE A 395 17.74 14.10 -21.65
C ILE A 395 16.73 13.35 -20.79
N LEU A 396 16.04 14.07 -19.90
CA LEU A 396 15.10 13.47 -18.95
C LEU A 396 13.66 13.47 -19.48
N GLU A 397 13.42 14.12 -20.61
CA GLU A 397 12.10 14.35 -21.13
C GLU A 397 11.63 13.18 -21.97
N SER A 398 10.52 12.56 -21.56
CA SER A 398 9.89 11.51 -22.33
C SER A 398 9.43 12.02 -23.70
N PRO A 399 9.70 11.31 -24.80
CA PRO A 399 9.14 11.63 -26.11
C PRO A 399 7.63 11.35 -26.19
N LYS A 400 7.05 10.66 -25.22
CA LYS A 400 5.66 10.21 -25.16
C LYS A 400 5.00 10.70 -23.86
N PRO A 401 3.67 10.86 -23.85
CA PRO A 401 2.93 11.01 -22.59
C PRO A 401 3.23 9.88 -21.60
N TYR A 402 3.25 10.18 -20.32
CA TYR A 402 3.58 9.20 -19.27
C TYR A 402 2.62 8.00 -19.25
N THR A 403 1.35 8.20 -19.63
CA THR A 403 0.38 7.10 -19.83
C THR A 403 0.82 6.04 -20.84
N ARG A 404 1.70 6.39 -21.77
CA ARG A 404 2.25 5.45 -22.78
C ARG A 404 3.43 4.62 -22.27
N HIS A 405 3.91 4.90 -21.08
CA HIS A 405 4.97 4.13 -20.43
C HIS A 405 4.42 3.07 -19.48
N LEU A 406 3.18 3.21 -19.00
CA LEU A 406 2.58 2.30 -18.00
C LEU A 406 2.74 0.80 -18.33
N PRO A 407 2.54 0.34 -19.59
CA PRO A 407 2.77 -1.07 -19.95
C PRO A 407 4.22 -1.55 -19.78
N HIS A 408 5.17 -0.63 -19.64
CA HIS A 408 6.60 -0.94 -19.44
C HIS A 408 6.98 -0.75 -17.97
N ASN A 409 6.21 -1.33 -17.07
CA ASN A 409 6.36 -1.15 -15.61
C ASN A 409 7.64 -1.82 -15.04
N GLY A 410 8.23 -2.80 -15.75
CA GLY A 410 9.43 -3.49 -15.30
C GLY A 410 9.20 -4.42 -14.10
N ILE A 411 7.94 -4.76 -13.80
CA ILE A 411 7.60 -5.63 -12.68
C ILE A 411 8.04 -7.07 -12.96
N PHE A 412 7.68 -7.60 -14.14
CA PHE A 412 7.97 -8.99 -14.50
C PHE A 412 9.35 -9.10 -15.12
N VAL A 413 10.31 -9.64 -14.36
CA VAL A 413 11.71 -9.80 -14.76
C VAL A 413 12.10 -11.27 -14.68
N GLY A 414 12.86 -11.74 -15.67
CA GLY A 414 13.28 -13.14 -15.79
C GLY A 414 12.20 -14.05 -16.37
N GLU A 415 12.51 -15.32 -16.54
CA GLU A 415 11.57 -16.34 -17.01
C GLU A 415 10.45 -16.50 -15.98
N ASN A 416 9.21 -16.44 -16.41
CA ASN A 416 8.02 -16.56 -15.55
C ASN A 416 7.95 -15.55 -14.39
N GLY A 417 8.63 -14.41 -14.48
CA GLY A 417 8.66 -13.39 -13.43
C GLY A 417 9.48 -13.76 -12.18
N CYS A 418 10.36 -14.75 -12.26
CA CYS A 418 11.09 -15.26 -11.10
C CYS A 418 12.07 -14.28 -10.46
N MET A 419 12.61 -13.36 -11.25
CA MET A 419 13.56 -12.35 -10.80
C MET A 419 12.89 -11.02 -10.42
N MET A 420 11.59 -11.05 -10.12
CA MET A 420 10.83 -9.85 -9.73
C MET A 420 11.43 -9.17 -8.51
N ASN A 421 11.30 -7.83 -8.48
CA ASN A 421 11.46 -7.06 -7.26
C ASN A 421 10.08 -6.75 -6.67
N TYR A 422 9.73 -7.41 -5.58
CA TYR A 422 8.40 -7.28 -4.95
C TYR A 422 8.16 -5.89 -4.35
N ASP A 423 9.23 -5.16 -4.00
CA ASP A 423 9.14 -3.74 -3.61
C ASP A 423 8.54 -2.90 -4.77
N ASN A 424 8.98 -3.17 -6.01
CA ASN A 424 8.44 -2.49 -7.19
C ASN A 424 6.96 -2.78 -7.41
N ASN A 425 6.52 -4.01 -7.15
CA ASN A 425 5.10 -4.38 -7.27
C ASN A 425 4.28 -3.54 -6.31
N SER A 426 4.69 -3.50 -5.04
CA SER A 426 4.00 -2.76 -3.99
C SER A 426 3.93 -1.27 -4.31
N MET A 427 5.06 -0.63 -4.64
CA MET A 427 5.11 0.78 -5.04
C MET A 427 4.14 1.09 -6.17
N HIS A 428 4.09 0.23 -7.18
CA HIS A 428 3.24 0.45 -8.34
C HIS A 428 1.77 0.27 -8.00
N VAL A 429 1.41 -0.71 -7.17
CA VAL A 429 0.03 -0.91 -6.70
C VAL A 429 -0.45 0.27 -5.87
N LEU A 430 0.39 0.77 -4.93
CA LEU A 430 0.06 1.95 -4.13
C LEU A 430 -0.27 3.15 -5.03
N SER A 431 0.62 3.42 -5.99
CA SER A 431 0.45 4.54 -6.92
C SER A 431 -0.75 4.37 -7.85
N MET A 432 -0.97 3.17 -8.40
CA MET A 432 -2.10 2.93 -9.29
C MET A 432 -3.45 2.99 -8.56
N HIS A 433 -3.51 2.53 -7.30
CA HIS A 433 -4.72 2.71 -6.48
C HIS A 433 -5.11 4.19 -6.39
N ASN A 434 -4.19 5.04 -5.95
CA ASN A 434 -4.42 6.45 -5.80
C ASN A 434 -4.76 7.14 -7.13
N LEU A 435 -3.97 6.88 -8.15
CA LEU A 435 -4.14 7.49 -9.47
C LEU A 435 -5.55 7.24 -10.02
N ILE A 436 -6.06 6.01 -9.94
CA ILE A 436 -7.42 5.68 -10.36
C ILE A 436 -8.45 6.33 -9.42
N TRP A 437 -8.19 6.36 -8.11
CA TRP A 437 -9.11 6.90 -7.11
C TRP A 437 -9.30 8.41 -7.20
N PHE A 438 -8.25 9.14 -7.64
CA PHE A 438 -8.28 10.60 -7.82
C PHE A 438 -8.57 11.03 -9.26
N GLU A 439 -8.58 10.13 -10.24
CA GLU A 439 -8.87 10.50 -11.62
C GLU A 439 -10.37 10.65 -11.86
N HIS A 440 -10.77 11.80 -12.38
CA HIS A 440 -12.14 12.13 -12.71
C HIS A 440 -12.43 12.08 -14.23
N ASP A 441 -11.39 12.15 -15.07
CA ASP A 441 -11.50 11.97 -16.51
C ASP A 441 -11.73 10.48 -16.81
N PRO A 442 -12.89 10.09 -17.36
CA PRO A 442 -13.22 8.67 -17.56
C PRO A 442 -12.26 7.97 -18.51
N ASP A 443 -11.76 8.68 -19.54
CA ASP A 443 -10.85 8.10 -20.53
C ASP A 443 -9.47 7.80 -19.90
N LEU A 444 -8.97 8.71 -19.06
CA LEU A 444 -7.73 8.49 -18.32
C LEU A 444 -7.90 7.41 -17.27
N ARG A 445 -9.02 7.42 -16.54
CA ARG A 445 -9.32 6.38 -15.55
C ARG A 445 -9.33 4.99 -16.20
N GLU A 446 -9.94 4.84 -17.37
CA GLU A 446 -9.93 3.59 -18.13
C GLU A 446 -8.50 3.15 -18.49
N VAL A 447 -7.65 4.08 -18.94
CA VAL A 447 -6.23 3.78 -19.21
C VAL A 447 -5.52 3.24 -17.96
N TYR A 448 -5.73 3.85 -16.80
CA TYR A 448 -5.11 3.42 -15.55
C TYR A 448 -5.67 2.08 -15.04
N GLN A 449 -7.00 1.89 -15.11
CA GLN A 449 -7.63 0.62 -14.77
C GLN A 449 -7.17 -0.52 -15.68
N LYS A 450 -6.99 -0.24 -16.97
CA LYS A 450 -6.46 -1.22 -17.93
C LYS A 450 -5.03 -1.59 -17.59
N SER A 451 -4.18 -0.62 -17.24
CA SER A 451 -2.79 -0.91 -16.85
C SER A 451 -2.73 -1.72 -15.55
N LEU A 452 -3.51 -1.37 -14.55
CA LEU A 452 -3.59 -2.17 -13.31
C LEU A 452 -4.00 -3.63 -13.61
N ASP A 453 -4.94 -3.82 -14.51
CA ASP A 453 -5.47 -5.15 -14.86
C ASP A 453 -4.51 -5.95 -15.75
N GLU A 454 -4.25 -5.43 -16.97
CA GLU A 454 -3.57 -6.17 -18.03
C GLU A 454 -2.05 -6.22 -17.86
N ASP A 455 -1.47 -5.16 -17.27
CA ASP A 455 -0.02 -5.05 -17.16
C ASP A 455 0.49 -5.51 -15.77
N MET A 456 -0.41 -5.67 -14.78
CA MET A 456 -0.02 -6.00 -13.40
C MET A 456 -0.81 -7.17 -12.80
N PHE A 457 -2.12 -7.01 -12.60
CA PHE A 457 -2.91 -7.94 -11.79
C PHE A 457 -3.06 -9.28 -12.48
N ARG A 458 -3.54 -9.31 -13.72
CA ARG A 458 -3.62 -10.52 -14.54
C ARG A 458 -2.42 -10.71 -15.48
N ALA A 459 -1.74 -9.64 -15.83
CA ALA A 459 -0.48 -9.57 -16.58
C ALA A 459 -0.38 -10.58 -17.74
N GLY A 460 -1.44 -10.67 -18.57
CA GLY A 460 -1.46 -11.59 -19.70
C GLY A 460 -1.40 -13.08 -19.34
N GLY A 461 -1.53 -13.44 -18.06
CA GLY A 461 -1.43 -14.81 -17.57
C GLY A 461 -0.02 -15.20 -17.08
N GLU A 462 0.82 -14.22 -16.79
CA GLU A 462 2.13 -14.46 -16.16
C GLU A 462 1.96 -15.26 -14.86
N PRO A 463 2.73 -16.32 -14.62
CA PRO A 463 2.55 -17.22 -13.47
C PRO A 463 2.68 -16.53 -12.11
N ARG A 464 3.37 -15.38 -12.06
CA ARG A 464 3.56 -14.60 -10.84
C ARG A 464 2.86 -13.24 -10.89
N ALA A 465 1.82 -13.12 -11.73
CA ALA A 465 0.96 -11.94 -11.73
C ALA A 465 0.43 -11.65 -10.33
N LEU A 466 0.09 -10.40 -10.04
CA LEU A 466 -0.34 -10.00 -8.68
C LEU A 466 -1.52 -10.82 -8.17
N ALA A 467 -2.42 -11.26 -9.06
CA ALA A 467 -3.55 -12.13 -8.75
C ALA A 467 -3.15 -13.48 -8.11
N PHE A 468 -1.90 -13.94 -8.31
CA PHE A 468 -1.41 -15.22 -7.79
C PHE A 468 -0.53 -15.07 -6.55
N GLN A 469 -0.34 -13.86 -6.02
CA GLN A 469 0.60 -13.60 -4.95
C GLN A 469 0.04 -13.78 -3.53
N ASN A 470 -1.21 -14.23 -3.39
CA ASN A 470 -1.87 -14.42 -2.09
C ASN A 470 -1.79 -13.17 -1.20
N ASN A 471 -2.07 -12.01 -1.78
CA ASN A 471 -1.95 -10.71 -1.13
C ASN A 471 -3.32 -10.02 -1.05
N ALA A 472 -3.92 -9.98 0.14
CA ALA A 472 -5.23 -9.39 0.37
C ALA A 472 -5.31 -7.91 -0.04
N PHE A 473 -4.22 -7.15 0.11
CA PHE A 473 -4.20 -5.75 -0.28
C PHE A 473 -4.30 -5.60 -1.81
N TYR A 474 -3.54 -6.38 -2.57
CA TYR A 474 -3.61 -6.35 -4.03
C TYR A 474 -4.98 -6.75 -4.56
N ASP A 475 -5.55 -7.80 -3.96
CA ASP A 475 -6.90 -8.26 -4.29
C ASP A 475 -7.94 -7.15 -4.10
N PHE A 476 -7.90 -6.48 -2.94
CA PHE A 476 -8.87 -5.42 -2.63
C PHE A 476 -8.62 -4.14 -3.42
N VAL A 477 -7.37 -3.81 -3.75
CA VAL A 477 -7.06 -2.70 -4.68
C VAL A 477 -7.69 -2.97 -6.04
N PHE A 478 -7.48 -4.16 -6.58
CA PHE A 478 -8.04 -4.54 -7.87
C PHE A 478 -9.58 -4.52 -7.86
N ALA A 479 -10.19 -5.20 -6.88
CA ALA A 479 -11.64 -5.24 -6.72
C ALA A 479 -12.26 -3.83 -6.57
N ALA A 480 -11.66 -2.98 -5.74
CA ALA A 480 -12.12 -1.61 -5.52
C ALA A 480 -12.08 -0.76 -6.79
N GLN A 481 -11.01 -0.88 -7.57
CA GLN A 481 -10.83 -0.08 -8.78
C GLN A 481 -11.66 -0.59 -9.96
N LYS A 482 -11.87 -1.89 -10.04
CA LYS A 482 -12.72 -2.51 -11.08
C LYS A 482 -14.19 -2.59 -10.68
N ARG A 483 -14.52 -2.42 -9.40
CA ARG A 483 -15.85 -2.65 -8.83
C ARG A 483 -16.39 -4.03 -9.18
N LEU A 484 -15.51 -5.04 -9.04
CA LEU A 484 -15.84 -6.41 -9.37
C LEU A 484 -16.59 -7.09 -8.24
N GLY A 485 -17.55 -7.94 -8.60
CA GLY A 485 -18.24 -8.85 -7.69
C GLY A 485 -17.51 -10.20 -7.57
N PRO A 486 -17.76 -10.96 -6.50
CA PRO A 486 -17.30 -12.34 -6.42
C PRO A 486 -17.65 -13.14 -7.68
N GLY A 487 -16.66 -13.81 -8.27
CA GLY A 487 -16.84 -14.58 -9.49
C GLY A 487 -16.96 -13.77 -10.79
N SER A 488 -16.88 -12.43 -10.73
CA SER A 488 -16.94 -11.57 -11.93
C SER A 488 -15.72 -11.74 -12.84
N ASP A 489 -14.58 -12.14 -12.26
CA ASP A 489 -13.33 -12.41 -13.00
C ASP A 489 -13.26 -13.84 -13.53
N GLY A 490 -14.30 -14.62 -13.31
CA GLY A 490 -14.35 -16.05 -13.61
C GLY A 490 -13.87 -16.93 -12.45
N PRO A 491 -14.00 -18.25 -12.57
CA PRO A 491 -13.75 -19.18 -11.46
C PRO A 491 -12.31 -19.19 -10.94
N ALA A 492 -11.35 -18.63 -11.67
CA ALA A 492 -9.96 -18.57 -11.27
C ALA A 492 -9.59 -17.36 -10.41
N PHE A 493 -10.43 -16.32 -10.36
CA PHE A 493 -10.09 -15.02 -9.77
C PHE A 493 -11.27 -14.38 -9.03
N ASP A 494 -11.75 -15.05 -8.00
CA ASP A 494 -12.63 -14.37 -7.04
C ASP A 494 -11.77 -13.56 -6.07
N THR A 495 -11.39 -12.35 -6.47
CA THR A 495 -10.42 -11.51 -5.77
C THR A 495 -10.85 -11.16 -4.36
N VAL A 496 -12.12 -10.87 -4.14
CA VAL A 496 -12.64 -10.54 -2.81
C VAL A 496 -12.59 -11.75 -1.89
N SER A 497 -13.03 -12.90 -2.38
CA SER A 497 -12.99 -14.14 -1.60
C SER A 497 -11.55 -14.57 -1.29
N ASN A 498 -10.62 -14.41 -2.23
CA ASN A 498 -9.21 -14.69 -1.97
C ASN A 498 -8.62 -13.74 -0.93
N GLY A 499 -8.85 -12.43 -1.05
CA GLY A 499 -8.39 -11.46 -0.06
C GLY A 499 -8.93 -11.74 1.35
N ILE A 500 -10.21 -12.10 1.47
CA ILE A 500 -10.82 -12.52 2.75
C ILE A 500 -10.17 -13.81 3.26
N ALA A 501 -9.91 -14.79 2.39
CA ALA A 501 -9.24 -16.03 2.76
C ALA A 501 -7.83 -15.76 3.30
N MET A 502 -7.07 -14.86 2.67
CA MET A 502 -5.74 -14.48 3.14
C MET A 502 -5.77 -13.77 4.50
N LEU A 503 -6.76 -12.91 4.74
CA LEU A 503 -6.96 -12.31 6.07
C LEU A 503 -7.34 -13.35 7.13
N LYS A 504 -8.13 -14.36 6.79
CA LYS A 504 -8.43 -15.48 7.69
C LYS A 504 -7.18 -16.29 8.02
N ARG A 505 -6.31 -16.50 7.06
CA ARG A 505 -5.03 -17.21 7.20
C ARG A 505 -3.93 -16.35 7.81
N PHE A 506 -4.12 -15.05 7.97
CA PHE A 506 -3.17 -14.21 8.69
C PHE A 506 -3.06 -14.68 10.15
N PRO A 507 -1.84 -14.81 10.72
CA PRO A 507 -1.64 -15.29 12.10
C PRO A 507 -2.49 -14.51 13.10
N PRO A 508 -2.99 -15.13 14.19
CA PRO A 508 -3.73 -14.42 15.23
C PRO A 508 -2.83 -13.57 16.15
N ARG A 509 -1.51 -13.83 16.10
CA ARG A 509 -0.44 -13.07 16.75
C ARG A 509 0.69 -12.88 15.76
N TYR A 510 1.24 -11.68 15.68
CA TYR A 510 2.24 -11.36 14.66
C TYR A 510 3.64 -11.30 15.25
N HIS A 511 4.18 -12.47 15.52
CA HIS A 511 5.53 -12.71 15.99
C HIS A 511 6.10 -13.97 15.32
N TYR A 512 7.39 -14.23 15.49
CA TYR A 512 8.02 -15.40 14.89
C TYR A 512 7.58 -16.69 15.57
N GLU A 513 6.98 -17.58 14.80
CA GLU A 513 6.79 -18.99 15.15
C GLU A 513 7.77 -19.87 14.36
N GLU A 514 7.87 -21.15 14.71
CA GLU A 514 8.69 -22.07 13.94
C GLU A 514 7.99 -22.40 12.63
N ILE A 515 8.52 -21.87 11.53
CA ILE A 515 8.07 -22.16 10.17
C ILE A 515 9.24 -22.80 9.42
N ARG A 516 8.95 -23.89 8.72
CA ARG A 516 9.86 -24.53 7.79
C ARG A 516 9.08 -24.89 6.55
N THR A 517 9.45 -24.31 5.44
CA THR A 517 8.98 -24.80 4.16
C THR A 517 9.54 -26.19 3.92
N ALA A 518 8.70 -27.16 3.61
CA ALA A 518 9.15 -28.51 3.39
C ALA A 518 10.02 -28.59 2.12
N PRO A 519 11.13 -29.37 2.12
CA PRO A 519 11.99 -29.51 0.96
C PRO A 519 11.26 -30.04 -0.28
N GLU A 520 10.19 -30.82 -0.12
CA GLU A 520 9.32 -31.30 -1.17
C GLU A 520 8.48 -30.21 -1.84
N ASP A 521 8.28 -29.09 -1.16
CA ASP A 521 7.60 -27.91 -1.72
C ASP A 521 8.56 -27.08 -2.58
N ILE A 522 9.87 -27.39 -2.54
CA ILE A 522 10.84 -26.83 -3.48
C ILE A 522 10.65 -27.51 -4.82
N VAL A 523 9.90 -26.90 -5.64
CA VAL A 523 10.06 -27.14 -7.06
C VAL A 523 11.17 -26.22 -7.53
N ASN A 524 12.23 -26.75 -8.12
CA ASN A 524 13.23 -25.95 -8.86
C ASN A 524 12.56 -25.31 -10.09
N TYR A 525 11.50 -24.57 -9.82
CA TYR A 525 10.70 -23.94 -10.85
C TYR A 525 11.48 -22.78 -11.47
N CYS A 526 12.13 -21.98 -10.64
CA CYS A 526 13.04 -20.92 -11.05
C CYS A 526 13.84 -20.39 -9.85
N GLU A 527 14.87 -19.62 -10.16
CA GLU A 527 15.67 -18.92 -9.17
C GLU A 527 15.24 -17.44 -9.08
N ASP A 528 15.20 -16.91 -7.86
CA ASP A 528 14.95 -15.49 -7.63
C ASP A 528 16.15 -14.62 -8.06
N ARG A 529 16.05 -13.31 -7.88
CA ARG A 529 17.10 -12.35 -8.20
C ARG A 529 18.40 -12.55 -7.40
N PHE A 530 18.39 -13.37 -6.36
CA PHE A 530 19.54 -13.71 -5.54
C PHE A 530 20.07 -15.13 -5.82
N GLY A 531 19.52 -15.83 -6.82
CA GLY A 531 19.88 -17.19 -7.19
C GLY A 531 19.35 -18.25 -6.22
N GLN A 532 18.29 -17.94 -5.46
CA GLN A 532 17.66 -18.89 -4.56
C GLN A 532 16.48 -19.58 -5.25
N PRO A 533 16.27 -20.88 -5.02
CA PRO A 533 15.11 -21.60 -5.54
C PRO A 533 13.83 -21.03 -4.92
N THR A 534 12.78 -20.99 -5.71
CA THR A 534 11.49 -20.47 -5.30
C THR A 534 10.37 -21.49 -5.49
N ALA A 535 9.30 -21.36 -4.72
CA ALA A 535 8.11 -22.20 -4.85
C ALA A 535 7.38 -21.95 -6.17
N GLU A 536 6.63 -22.95 -6.64
CA GLU A 536 5.75 -22.82 -7.80
C GLU A 536 4.55 -21.90 -7.51
N PHE A 537 3.98 -22.01 -6.30
CA PHE A 537 2.83 -21.24 -5.85
C PHE A 537 3.21 -20.32 -4.70
N ALA A 538 2.57 -19.15 -4.64
CA ALA A 538 2.74 -18.23 -3.53
C ALA A 538 2.25 -18.85 -2.21
N HIS A 539 3.06 -18.69 -1.18
CA HIS A 539 2.69 -19.07 0.18
C HIS A 539 1.62 -18.13 0.73
N ALA A 540 0.68 -18.67 1.47
CA ALA A 540 -0.27 -17.87 2.24
C ALA A 540 0.39 -17.27 3.50
N PRO A 541 -0.24 -16.27 4.14
CA PRO A 541 0.36 -15.58 5.30
C PRO A 541 0.80 -16.50 6.44
N ASP A 542 0.05 -17.57 6.74
CA ASP A 542 0.36 -18.56 7.78
C ASP A 542 1.48 -19.56 7.42
N GLN A 543 1.93 -19.54 6.18
CA GLN A 543 3.01 -20.38 5.66
C GLN A 543 4.34 -19.63 5.51
N ARG A 544 4.35 -18.34 5.81
CA ARG A 544 5.52 -17.46 5.65
C ARG A 544 6.10 -17.07 7.00
N CYS A 545 7.41 -16.91 7.06
CA CYS A 545 8.00 -16.21 8.18
C CYS A 545 7.47 -14.77 8.22
N PRO A 546 7.03 -14.31 9.39
CA PRO A 546 6.65 -12.93 9.56
C PRO A 546 7.79 -11.98 9.18
N ASP A 547 7.45 -10.83 8.63
CA ASP A 547 8.40 -9.78 8.28
C ASP A 547 7.78 -8.43 8.66
N ASN A 548 8.57 -7.36 8.73
CA ASN A 548 8.07 -6.03 9.11
C ASN A 548 6.88 -5.58 8.26
N VAL A 549 6.95 -5.84 6.95
CA VAL A 549 5.83 -5.72 6.03
C VAL A 549 5.91 -6.83 4.98
N MET A 550 5.10 -7.88 5.14
CA MET A 550 5.02 -9.00 4.19
C MET A 550 4.61 -8.56 2.77
N LEU A 551 3.89 -7.45 2.65
CA LEU A 551 3.52 -6.83 1.38
C LEU A 551 4.75 -6.60 0.48
N TRP A 552 5.92 -6.35 1.07
CA TRP A 552 7.18 -6.08 0.40
C TRP A 552 8.02 -7.31 0.10
N THR A 553 7.68 -8.47 0.65
CA THR A 553 8.50 -9.68 0.54
C THR A 553 8.00 -10.65 -0.52
N ASP A 554 8.91 -11.43 -1.10
CA ASP A 554 8.62 -12.45 -2.10
C ASP A 554 7.73 -13.57 -1.51
N PRO A 555 6.48 -13.74 -1.96
CA PRO A 555 5.59 -14.78 -1.46
C PRO A 555 5.95 -16.20 -1.93
N TYR A 556 6.90 -16.33 -2.86
CA TYR A 556 7.41 -17.62 -3.36
C TYR A 556 8.73 -18.00 -2.69
N ARG A 557 9.24 -17.14 -1.82
CA ARG A 557 10.50 -17.32 -1.13
C ARG A 557 10.48 -18.53 -0.20
N TYR A 558 11.63 -19.16 -0.09
CA TYR A 558 11.89 -20.21 0.87
C TYR A 558 12.08 -19.61 2.26
N ASP A 559 11.13 -19.82 3.14
CA ASP A 559 11.20 -19.30 4.49
C ASP A 559 11.51 -20.38 5.52
N SER A 560 12.47 -20.07 6.40
CA SER A 560 12.74 -20.85 7.61
C SER A 560 13.01 -19.90 8.74
N CYS A 561 12.15 -19.89 9.73
CA CYS A 561 12.31 -19.07 10.93
C CYS A 561 12.14 -19.91 12.20
N ARG A 562 12.76 -19.42 13.25
CA ARG A 562 12.67 -20.02 14.59
C ARG A 562 11.72 -19.20 15.44
N LYS A 563 11.07 -19.85 16.37
CA LYS A 563 10.24 -19.20 17.37
C LYS A 563 10.99 -18.09 18.11
N ASN A 564 10.42 -16.90 18.10
CA ASN A 564 10.87 -15.74 18.88
C ASN A 564 9.71 -14.79 19.12
N ARG A 565 8.98 -15.01 20.20
CA ARG A 565 7.76 -14.25 20.52
C ARG A 565 8.02 -12.90 21.17
N ARG A 566 9.25 -12.60 21.53
CA ARG A 566 9.61 -11.27 22.04
C ARG A 566 9.69 -10.21 20.93
N ILE A 567 9.79 -10.63 19.67
CA ILE A 567 9.74 -9.74 18.52
C ILE A 567 8.29 -9.67 18.05
N VAL A 568 7.63 -8.59 18.37
CA VAL A 568 6.25 -8.32 17.95
C VAL A 568 6.29 -7.41 16.74
N LEU A 569 5.82 -7.93 15.61
CA LEU A 569 5.85 -7.20 14.34
C LEU A 569 4.65 -6.29 14.20
N ALA A 570 4.85 -5.17 13.50
CA ALA A 570 3.79 -4.21 13.22
C ALA A 570 2.69 -4.84 12.35
N PRO A 571 1.41 -4.80 12.77
CA PRO A 571 0.32 -5.55 12.12
C PRO A 571 -0.28 -4.85 10.89
N THR A 572 0.48 -4.02 10.21
CA THR A 572 0.03 -3.21 9.07
C THR A 572 -0.50 -4.08 7.91
N ASP A 573 0.16 -5.23 7.66
CA ASP A 573 -0.24 -6.18 6.61
C ASP A 573 -1.64 -6.79 6.79
N TYR A 574 -2.12 -6.81 8.02
CA TYR A 574 -3.50 -7.19 8.33
C TYR A 574 -4.44 -5.99 8.33
N LEU A 575 -4.06 -4.92 9.03
CA LEU A 575 -4.94 -3.77 9.28
C LEU A 575 -5.26 -2.99 8.00
N LEU A 576 -4.30 -2.80 7.12
CA LEU A 576 -4.51 -2.05 5.88
C LEU A 576 -5.56 -2.73 4.97
N PRO A 577 -5.39 -3.98 4.53
CA PRO A 577 -6.40 -4.63 3.71
C PRO A 577 -7.72 -4.86 4.47
N TYR A 578 -7.70 -5.15 5.77
CA TYR A 578 -8.94 -5.30 6.55
C TYR A 578 -9.79 -4.02 6.51
N TRP A 579 -9.23 -2.87 6.86
CA TRP A 579 -9.98 -1.61 6.89
C TRP A 579 -10.35 -1.11 5.50
N MET A 580 -9.49 -1.34 4.50
CA MET A 580 -9.83 -1.11 3.11
C MET A 580 -11.03 -1.97 2.69
N GLY A 581 -11.02 -3.27 3.01
CA GLY A 581 -12.13 -4.18 2.75
C GLY A 581 -13.42 -3.77 3.46
N ARG A 582 -13.33 -3.24 4.69
CA ARG A 582 -14.47 -2.68 5.44
C ARG A 582 -15.03 -1.43 4.77
N TYR A 583 -14.15 -0.53 4.34
CA TYR A 583 -14.55 0.73 3.69
C TYR A 583 -15.27 0.49 2.36
N TYR A 584 -14.73 -0.40 1.52
CA TYR A 584 -15.34 -0.74 0.23
C TYR A 584 -16.53 -1.70 0.35
N GLY A 585 -16.86 -2.20 1.52
CA GLY A 585 -17.96 -3.12 1.76
C GLY A 585 -17.66 -4.59 1.42
N PHE A 586 -16.38 -4.94 1.18
CA PHE A 586 -15.95 -6.34 0.95
C PHE A 586 -16.02 -7.19 2.22
N ILE A 587 -15.84 -6.57 3.38
CA ILE A 587 -15.89 -7.20 4.70
C ILE A 587 -17.00 -6.57 5.53
N SER A 588 -17.93 -7.39 6.04
CA SER A 588 -18.98 -6.89 6.91
C SER A 588 -18.46 -6.60 8.33
N PRO A 589 -19.21 -5.79 9.12
CA PRO A 589 -18.91 -5.57 10.54
C PRO A 589 -18.84 -6.84 11.38
N ASP A 590 -19.61 -7.85 11.01
CA ASP A 590 -19.84 -9.05 11.81
C ASP A 590 -18.93 -10.24 11.42
N MET A 591 -18.09 -10.07 10.40
CA MET A 591 -17.23 -11.13 9.85
C MET A 591 -15.95 -11.39 10.68
#